data_ed8d4a741dd2eb2f98090d0157f249b2
#
_entry.id   ed8d4a741dd2eb2f98090d0157f249b2
#
_cell.length_a   1.000
_cell.length_b   1.000
_cell.length_c   1.000
_cell.angle_alpha   90.00
_cell.angle_beta   90.00
_cell.angle_gamma   90.00
#
_symmetry.space_group_name_H-M   'P 1'
#
loop_
_entity.id
_entity.type
_entity.pdbx_description
1 polymer ?
#
loop_
_entity_poly.entity_id
_entity_poly.type
_entity_poly.pdbx_seq_one_letter_code
_entity_poly.pdbx_strand_id
1 'polypeptide(L)'
;IAGGKNLNSVADHAEFTVDIRTTTKVDHSEILKKLSSKILIDAVIEKMTDLQPVFTSEEDPFVRLVYSICGVEEHDKRFPLALPYLTEGAVLQKFFGGIPIVILGPGEPETAHTANEFCYIDRLTESVRIYKEIILQWQQ
;
A
#
# COMPACT_ATOMS: atom_id res chain seq x y z
N ILE A 1 16.77 -12.54 -6.75
CA ILE A 1 18.02 -12.47 -7.50
C ILE A 1 18.17 -13.69 -8.40
N ALA A 2 18.57 -13.46 -9.64
CA ALA A 2 18.90 -14.49 -10.61
C ALA A 2 20.22 -14.11 -11.32
N GLY A 3 20.98 -15.10 -11.79
CA GLY A 3 22.23 -14.84 -12.53
C GLY A 3 23.07 -16.09 -12.73
N GLY A 4 24.00 -16.00 -13.71
CA GLY A 4 24.86 -17.12 -14.09
C GLY A 4 24.13 -18.21 -14.87
N LYS A 5 24.90 -19.09 -15.53
CA LYS A 5 24.38 -20.19 -16.35
C LYS A 5 24.51 -21.56 -15.68
N ASN A 6 25.49 -21.71 -14.82
CA ASN A 6 25.79 -22.96 -14.11
C ASN A 6 26.59 -22.69 -12.82
N LEU A 7 26.78 -23.73 -12.01
CA LEU A 7 27.38 -23.63 -10.68
C LEU A 7 28.89 -23.41 -10.65
N ASN A 8 29.58 -23.69 -11.75
CA ASN A 8 31.05 -23.73 -11.80
C ASN A 8 31.66 -22.69 -12.75
N SER A 9 30.88 -21.75 -13.23
CA SER A 9 31.41 -20.61 -14.03
C SER A 9 31.10 -19.28 -13.35
N VAL A 10 31.96 -18.32 -13.61
CA VAL A 10 31.71 -16.93 -13.19
C VAL A 10 30.49 -16.40 -13.93
N ALA A 11 29.57 -15.80 -13.20
CA ALA A 11 28.37 -15.20 -13.78
C ALA A 11 28.75 -13.98 -14.65
N ASP A 12 28.29 -13.97 -15.89
CA ASP A 12 28.42 -12.88 -16.84
C ASP A 12 27.24 -11.87 -16.74
N HIS A 13 26.18 -12.28 -16.06
CA HIS A 13 24.97 -11.49 -15.84
C HIS A 13 24.33 -11.85 -14.50
N ALA A 14 23.78 -10.85 -13.82
CA ALA A 14 22.92 -11.02 -12.66
C ALA A 14 21.83 -9.94 -12.64
N GLU A 15 20.66 -10.32 -12.19
CA GLU A 15 19.54 -9.40 -11.99
C GLU A 15 18.91 -9.60 -10.61
N PHE A 16 18.32 -8.54 -10.08
CA PHE A 16 17.51 -8.61 -8.87
C PHE A 16 16.48 -7.49 -8.86
N THR A 17 15.36 -7.71 -8.20
CA THR A 17 14.32 -6.72 -8.01
C THR A 17 14.43 -6.10 -6.64
N VAL A 18 14.08 -4.81 -6.55
CA VAL A 18 13.99 -4.05 -5.30
C VAL A 18 12.60 -3.43 -5.23
N ASP A 19 11.90 -3.67 -4.12
CA ASP A 19 10.64 -2.99 -3.80
C ASP A 19 10.92 -1.96 -2.71
N ILE A 20 10.62 -0.68 -3.02
CA ILE A 20 10.85 0.43 -2.09
C ILE A 20 9.49 1.04 -1.73
N ARG A 21 9.10 0.91 -0.48
CA ARG A 21 7.89 1.53 0.04
C ARG A 21 8.21 2.91 0.61
N THR A 22 7.42 3.88 0.19
CA THR A 22 7.66 5.30 0.52
C THR A 22 6.46 5.90 1.24
N THR A 23 6.68 7.07 1.81
CA THR A 23 5.62 7.95 2.32
C THR A 23 5.52 9.17 1.41
N THR A 24 4.47 9.97 1.59
CA THR A 24 4.24 11.22 0.82
C THR A 24 5.36 12.26 0.98
N LYS A 25 6.27 12.07 1.94
CA LYS A 25 7.41 12.98 2.18
C LYS A 25 8.64 12.66 1.33
N VAL A 26 8.58 11.62 0.52
CA VAL A 26 9.73 11.11 -0.24
C VAL A 26 9.53 11.31 -1.74
N ASP A 27 10.47 12.00 -2.37
CA ASP A 27 10.51 12.15 -3.82
C ASP A 27 11.18 10.92 -4.46
N HIS A 28 10.43 10.20 -5.28
CA HIS A 28 10.91 9.00 -5.97
C HIS A 28 12.07 9.30 -6.93
N SER A 29 12.11 10.49 -7.53
CA SER A 29 13.21 10.89 -8.40
C SER A 29 14.54 11.01 -7.65
N GLU A 30 14.51 11.45 -6.40
CA GLU A 30 15.69 11.51 -5.53
C GLU A 30 16.18 10.13 -5.11
N ILE A 31 15.26 9.18 -4.88
CA ILE A 31 15.64 7.78 -4.61
C ILE A 31 16.42 7.22 -5.79
N LEU A 32 15.90 7.36 -7.00
CA LEU A 32 16.56 6.86 -8.21
C LEU A 32 17.93 7.50 -8.40
N LYS A 33 18.07 8.82 -8.20
CA LYS A 33 19.36 9.51 -8.26
C LYS A 33 20.35 8.94 -7.23
N LYS A 34 19.91 8.73 -6.00
CA LYS A 34 20.73 8.17 -4.91
C LYS A 34 21.17 6.74 -5.23
N LEU A 35 20.27 5.90 -5.74
CA LEU A 35 20.58 4.53 -6.15
C LEU A 35 21.63 4.54 -7.26
N SER A 36 21.38 5.28 -8.36
CA SER A 36 22.32 5.39 -9.48
C SER A 36 23.70 5.88 -9.06
N SER A 37 23.77 6.81 -8.11
CA SER A 37 25.05 7.34 -7.62
C SER A 37 25.84 6.36 -6.74
N LYS A 38 25.19 5.31 -6.19
CA LYS A 38 25.81 4.31 -5.33
C LYS A 38 26.22 3.04 -6.07
N ILE A 39 25.67 2.83 -7.26
CA ILE A 39 26.03 1.70 -8.09
C ILE A 39 27.34 2.04 -8.80
N LEU A 40 28.41 1.32 -8.43
CA LEU A 40 29.78 1.55 -8.93
C LEU A 40 30.15 0.66 -10.11
N ILE A 41 29.20 -0.14 -10.60
CA ILE A 41 29.37 -1.07 -11.73
C ILE A 41 28.45 -0.66 -12.87
N ASP A 42 28.74 -1.17 -14.05
CA ASP A 42 27.86 -1.01 -15.21
C ASP A 42 26.57 -1.79 -14.96
N ALA A 43 25.50 -1.07 -14.63
CA ALA A 43 24.20 -1.65 -14.34
C ALA A 43 23.08 -0.83 -14.97
N VAL A 44 22.07 -1.53 -15.46
CA VAL A 44 20.84 -0.93 -15.98
C VAL A 44 19.78 -0.98 -14.89
N ILE A 45 19.17 0.17 -14.59
CA ILE A 45 18.05 0.26 -13.67
C ILE A 45 16.77 0.39 -14.50
N GLU A 46 15.93 -0.63 -14.43
CA GLU A 46 14.60 -0.61 -15.02
C GLU A 46 13.53 -0.33 -13.97
N LYS A 47 12.71 0.68 -14.22
CA LYS A 47 11.60 1.02 -13.35
C LYS A 47 10.35 0.23 -13.77
N MET A 48 10.03 -0.82 -13.02
CA MET A 48 8.88 -1.69 -13.30
C MET A 48 7.56 -1.02 -12.90
N THR A 49 7.52 -0.38 -11.75
CA THR A 49 6.32 0.29 -11.21
C THR A 49 6.74 1.53 -10.43
N ASP A 50 5.97 2.60 -10.58
CA ASP A 50 6.19 3.85 -9.83
C ASP A 50 4.83 4.45 -9.46
N LEU A 51 4.34 4.09 -8.29
CA LEU A 51 3.08 4.55 -7.74
C LEU A 51 3.33 5.36 -6.47
N GLN A 52 2.68 6.51 -6.39
CA GLN A 52 2.72 7.33 -5.20
C GLN A 52 1.97 6.66 -4.06
N PRO A 53 2.38 6.87 -2.80
CA PRO A 53 1.66 6.35 -1.64
C PRO A 53 0.25 6.95 -1.56
N VAL A 54 -0.73 6.14 -1.17
CA VAL A 54 -2.07 6.63 -0.84
C VAL A 54 -2.01 7.46 0.42
N PHE A 55 -2.62 8.62 0.38
CA PHE A 55 -2.75 9.48 1.55
C PHE A 55 -4.11 10.18 1.56
N THR A 56 -4.81 10.08 2.67
CA THR A 56 -5.98 10.91 3.00
C THR A 56 -5.80 11.43 4.41
N SER A 57 -6.06 12.71 4.64
CA SER A 57 -5.98 13.31 5.97
C SER A 57 -7.01 12.69 6.91
N GLU A 58 -6.67 12.51 8.17
CA GLU A 58 -7.61 12.12 9.23
C GLU A 58 -8.73 13.16 9.41
N GLU A 59 -8.46 14.41 9.05
CA GLU A 59 -9.41 15.51 9.08
C GLU A 59 -10.42 15.50 7.93
N ASP A 60 -10.22 14.65 6.93
CA ASP A 60 -11.11 14.55 5.78
C ASP A 60 -12.51 14.08 6.23
N PRO A 61 -13.58 14.74 5.80
CA PRO A 61 -14.95 14.37 6.18
C PRO A 61 -15.30 12.90 5.89
N PHE A 62 -14.77 12.34 4.80
CA PHE A 62 -14.98 10.92 4.47
C PHE A 62 -14.29 10.01 5.47
N VAL A 63 -13.06 10.31 5.88
CA VAL A 63 -12.33 9.53 6.89
C VAL A 63 -13.05 9.57 8.23
N ARG A 64 -13.48 10.75 8.67
CA ARG A 64 -14.24 10.91 9.92
C ARG A 64 -15.56 10.14 9.90
N LEU A 65 -16.27 10.17 8.78
CA LEU A 65 -17.49 9.38 8.61
C LEU A 65 -17.20 7.88 8.77
N VAL A 66 -16.18 7.36 8.07
CA VAL A 66 -15.79 5.95 8.16
C VAL A 66 -15.39 5.58 9.58
N TYR A 67 -14.60 6.39 10.27
CA TYR A 67 -14.22 6.16 11.67
C TYR A 67 -15.45 6.08 12.58
N SER A 68 -16.37 7.01 12.44
CA SER A 68 -17.61 7.02 13.21
C SER A 68 -18.44 5.73 13.01
N ILE A 69 -18.59 5.29 11.75
CA ILE A 69 -19.36 4.07 11.42
C ILE A 69 -18.67 2.81 11.95
N CYS A 70 -17.33 2.78 11.92
CA CYS A 70 -16.53 1.68 12.43
C CYS A 70 -16.37 1.69 13.97
N GLY A 71 -16.87 2.73 14.66
CA GLY A 71 -16.68 2.88 16.10
C GLY A 71 -15.23 3.10 16.52
N VAL A 72 -14.43 3.71 15.63
CA VAL A 72 -13.03 4.08 15.90
C VAL A 72 -13.04 5.43 16.60
N GLU A 73 -12.53 5.48 17.83
CA GLU A 73 -12.34 6.74 18.55
C GLU A 73 -11.18 7.53 17.95
N GLU A 74 -11.29 8.85 17.95
CA GLU A 74 -10.25 9.75 17.52
C GLU A 74 -8.97 9.46 18.33
N HIS A 75 -7.86 9.19 17.62
CA HIS A 75 -6.57 8.77 18.19
C HIS A 75 -6.49 7.36 18.81
N ASP A 76 -7.40 6.47 18.46
CA ASP A 76 -7.30 5.06 18.87
C ASP A 76 -6.09 4.38 18.20
N LYS A 77 -5.03 4.21 18.99
CA LYS A 77 -3.76 3.62 18.53
C LYS A 77 -3.84 2.13 18.16
N ARG A 78 -4.99 1.49 18.38
CA ARG A 78 -5.22 0.09 17.98
C ARG A 78 -5.41 -0.08 16.48
N PHE A 79 -5.75 1.00 15.78
CA PHE A 79 -5.92 0.99 14.33
C PHE A 79 -4.67 1.56 13.66
N PRO A 80 -4.08 0.83 12.70
CA PRO A 80 -2.96 1.36 11.95
C PRO A 80 -3.44 2.51 11.07
N LEU A 81 -2.84 3.69 11.26
CA LEU A 81 -3.06 4.86 10.39
C LEU A 81 -2.40 4.70 9.02
N ALA A 82 -1.54 3.71 8.87
CA ALA A 82 -0.86 3.40 7.63
C ALA A 82 -0.62 1.89 7.50
N LEU A 83 -0.73 1.40 6.28
CA LEU A 83 -0.44 0.01 5.93
C LEU A 83 0.82 -0.05 5.05
N PRO A 84 1.73 -1.00 5.28
CA PRO A 84 3.01 -1.07 4.56
C PRO A 84 2.91 -1.78 3.21
N TYR A 85 1.72 -1.98 2.67
CA TYR A 85 1.50 -2.67 1.39
C TYR A 85 0.85 -1.77 0.34
N LEU A 86 1.03 -2.13 -0.91
CA LEU A 86 0.43 -1.46 -2.04
C LEU A 86 -1.01 -1.96 -2.23
N THR A 87 -1.90 -1.03 -2.56
CA THR A 87 -3.28 -1.32 -2.97
C THR A 87 -3.62 -0.58 -4.27
N GLU A 88 -4.69 -0.99 -4.92
CA GLU A 88 -5.26 -0.29 -6.08
C GLU A 88 -5.64 1.16 -5.75
N GLY A 89 -5.79 1.50 -4.48
CA GLY A 89 -6.01 2.87 -4.02
C GLY A 89 -4.99 3.86 -4.56
N ALA A 90 -3.74 3.47 -4.74
CA ALA A 90 -2.69 4.33 -5.31
C ALA A 90 -3.00 4.75 -6.76
N VAL A 91 -3.59 3.86 -7.55
CA VAL A 91 -4.01 4.15 -8.92
C VAL A 91 -5.32 4.94 -8.93
N LEU A 92 -6.29 4.52 -8.14
CA LEU A 92 -7.62 5.13 -8.06
C LEU A 92 -7.55 6.57 -7.56
N GLN A 93 -6.77 6.85 -6.52
CA GLN A 93 -6.62 8.20 -5.99
C GLN A 93 -6.12 9.17 -7.07
N LYS A 94 -5.11 8.77 -7.83
CA LYS A 94 -4.57 9.56 -8.93
C LYS A 94 -5.58 9.70 -10.08
N PHE A 95 -6.21 8.59 -10.48
CA PHE A 95 -7.12 8.54 -11.62
C PHE A 95 -8.36 9.45 -11.40
N PHE A 96 -8.89 9.48 -10.19
CA PHE A 96 -10.05 10.30 -9.82
C PHE A 96 -9.69 11.69 -9.27
N GLY A 97 -8.47 12.18 -9.51
CA GLY A 97 -8.10 13.57 -9.20
C GLY A 97 -7.85 13.85 -7.71
N GLY A 98 -7.38 12.85 -6.95
CA GLY A 98 -7.01 13.04 -5.54
C GLY A 98 -8.17 12.86 -4.56
N ILE A 99 -9.16 12.05 -4.90
CA ILE A 99 -10.28 11.74 -3.99
C ILE A 99 -9.78 11.13 -2.66
N PRO A 100 -10.53 11.32 -1.56
CA PRO A 100 -10.23 10.63 -0.32
C PRO A 100 -10.36 9.11 -0.49
N ILE A 101 -9.41 8.38 0.05
CA ILE A 101 -9.40 6.91 0.05
C ILE A 101 -9.15 6.41 1.46
N VAL A 102 -9.97 5.44 1.86
CA VAL A 102 -9.78 4.64 3.07
C VAL A 102 -9.64 3.18 2.66
N ILE A 103 -8.65 2.49 3.20
CA ILE A 103 -8.46 1.06 3.02
C ILE A 103 -9.14 0.36 4.17
N LEU A 104 -10.16 -0.40 3.86
CA LEU A 104 -11.04 -1.03 4.84
C LEU A 104 -11.44 -2.43 4.37
N GLY A 105 -11.31 -3.40 5.25
CA GLY A 105 -11.69 -4.78 4.97
C GLY A 105 -11.87 -5.59 6.24
N PRO A 106 -12.55 -6.76 6.16
CA PRO A 106 -12.81 -7.63 7.32
C PRO A 106 -11.63 -8.52 7.70
N GLY A 107 -10.56 -8.55 6.89
CA GLY A 107 -9.40 -9.43 7.11
C GLY A 107 -8.52 -8.98 8.28
N GLU A 108 -7.62 -9.89 8.69
CA GLU A 108 -6.56 -9.61 9.64
C GLU A 108 -5.33 -9.10 8.89
N PRO A 109 -4.92 -7.83 9.04
CA PRO A 109 -3.78 -7.27 8.29
C PRO A 109 -2.48 -8.06 8.47
N GLU A 110 -2.30 -8.67 9.65
CA GLU A 110 -1.10 -9.44 10.01
C GLU A 110 -1.01 -10.79 9.28
N THR A 111 -2.14 -11.30 8.79
CA THR A 111 -2.20 -12.57 8.05
C THR A 111 -2.21 -12.36 6.53
N ALA A 112 -2.26 -11.12 6.06
CA ALA A 112 -2.26 -10.80 4.65
C ALA A 112 -1.05 -11.40 3.93
N HIS A 113 -1.31 -12.10 2.81
CA HIS A 113 -0.29 -12.78 2.00
C HIS A 113 0.44 -13.95 2.69
N THR A 114 -0.11 -14.48 3.80
CA THR A 114 0.43 -15.69 4.44
C THR A 114 -0.25 -16.96 3.94
N ALA A 115 0.39 -18.12 4.14
CA ALA A 115 -0.13 -19.40 3.65
C ALA A 115 -1.49 -19.79 4.25
N ASN A 116 -1.85 -19.26 5.40
CA ASN A 116 -3.11 -19.54 6.11
C ASN A 116 -3.89 -18.26 6.37
N GLU A 117 -3.90 -17.35 5.43
CA GLU A 117 -4.73 -16.13 5.49
C GLU A 117 -6.21 -16.50 5.71
N PHE A 118 -6.86 -15.82 6.64
CA PHE A 118 -8.24 -16.10 7.00
C PHE A 118 -9.02 -14.81 7.30
N CYS A 119 -10.33 -14.94 7.32
CA CYS A 119 -11.25 -13.90 7.75
C CYS A 119 -12.31 -14.51 8.66
N TYR A 120 -12.66 -13.80 9.74
CA TYR A 120 -13.75 -14.20 10.61
C TYR A 120 -15.10 -13.94 9.94
N ILE A 121 -16.04 -14.89 10.06
CA ILE A 121 -17.38 -14.81 9.43
C ILE A 121 -18.19 -13.63 9.99
N ASP A 122 -18.11 -13.38 11.29
CA ASP A 122 -18.76 -12.24 11.95
C ASP A 122 -18.23 -10.90 11.43
N ARG A 123 -16.92 -10.77 11.23
CA ARG A 123 -16.31 -9.56 10.63
C ARG A 123 -16.72 -9.37 9.16
N LEU A 124 -16.86 -10.46 8.41
CA LEU A 124 -17.38 -10.39 7.05
C LEU A 124 -18.81 -9.84 7.03
N THR A 125 -19.66 -10.33 7.95
CA THR A 125 -21.04 -9.84 8.10
C THR A 125 -21.08 -8.37 8.50
N GLU A 126 -20.22 -7.98 9.44
CA GLU A 126 -20.12 -6.60 9.92
C GLU A 126 -19.60 -5.65 8.82
N SER A 127 -18.67 -6.10 7.97
CA SER A 127 -18.18 -5.27 6.86
C SER A 127 -19.28 -4.92 5.87
N VAL A 128 -20.22 -5.83 5.62
CA VAL A 128 -21.39 -5.55 4.76
C VAL A 128 -22.25 -4.43 5.37
N ARG A 129 -22.51 -4.46 6.69
CA ARG A 129 -23.22 -3.38 7.39
C ARG A 129 -22.48 -2.06 7.25
N ILE A 130 -21.18 -2.06 7.53
CA ILE A 130 -20.32 -0.86 7.45
C ILE A 130 -20.35 -0.24 6.04
N TYR A 131 -20.12 -1.04 5.01
CA TYR A 131 -20.12 -0.54 3.63
C TYR A 131 -21.48 0.04 3.22
N LYS A 132 -22.57 -0.62 3.61
CA LYS A 132 -23.92 -0.10 3.38
C LYS A 132 -24.13 1.26 4.04
N GLU A 133 -23.73 1.43 5.29
CA GLU A 133 -23.86 2.69 6.01
C GLU A 133 -22.99 3.80 5.41
N ILE A 134 -21.76 3.50 5.03
CA ILE A 134 -20.88 4.45 4.33
C ILE A 134 -21.56 4.96 3.06
N ILE A 135 -22.08 4.05 2.22
CA ILE A 135 -22.74 4.44 0.96
C ILE A 135 -23.96 5.32 1.22
N LEU A 136 -24.80 4.95 2.17
CA LEU A 136 -26.03 5.69 2.47
C LEU A 136 -25.78 7.07 3.07
N GLN A 137 -24.78 7.20 3.92
CA GLN A 137 -24.50 8.46 4.61
C GLN A 137 -23.62 9.42 3.77
N TRP A 138 -22.77 8.88 2.91
CA TRP A 138 -21.94 9.71 2.02
C TRP A 138 -22.71 10.36 0.86
N GLN A 139 -23.88 9.83 0.53
CA GLN A 139 -24.73 10.38 -0.54
C GLN A 139 -25.59 11.57 -0.10
N GLN A 140 -25.54 11.95 1.16
CA GLN A 140 -26.27 13.10 1.71
C GLN A 140 -25.40 14.36 1.75
#